data_dbbd8f8ca1afdadccc8b7b82351ea1bd
#
_entry.id   dbbd8f8ca1afdadccc8b7b82351ea1bd
#
_cell.length_a   1.000
_cell.length_b   1.000
_cell.length_c   1.000
_cell.angle_alpha   90.00
_cell.angle_beta   90.00
_cell.angle_gamma   90.00
#
_symmetry.space_group_name_H-M   'P 1'
#
loop_
_entity.id
_entity.type
_entity.pdbx_description
1 polymer ?
#
loop_
_entity_poly.entity_id
_entity_poly.type
_entity_poly.pdbx_seq_one_letter_code
_entity_poly.pdbx_strand_id
1 'polypeptide(L)'
;MKNVSRRRFLAHSAMAGLMGFVSPIEAFSGKKKTLPWRNWSGNLLSYPASRISPTDESELVEFLKQSSGSIRTVGSGHSFSPLVPTDGDLIIIDRLSGLYSYDESALTATWGAGTRLGDTGPLLDSIGQAMINLPDIDRQTIAGATATSTHGTGLKFPSLSGFVKEIRMATAQGDIVDINAENDSDLFNAARVSLGALGIVTSMKLQNRTPYRLKAVNGCEPIEQVLEHFDESAQSHRHYEMFPLTHSDYALTLAIDETDEPINNPPPSAEEAALFANAMSAWSNVSPGLRKPLVDGVAAMIGESQAIDVSYKILSNIRNNRFNEMEYSVPLDAGAPCLREIVKTIIDKEIDVVFPLEYRYVRRDDTWLSMSSGDEDHAAISVHRTAGEDFKPYFDLIEPIFWKYEGRPHWGKIHSLGFKELDALYPRFRDFVELRESLDPK
;
A
#
# COMPACT_ATOMS: atom_id res chain seq x y z
N MET A 1 -46.65 27.52 -26.99
CA MET A 1 -45.56 26.63 -27.42
C MET A 1 -46.01 25.20 -27.20
N LYS A 2 -46.19 24.43 -28.31
CA LYS A 2 -46.87 23.13 -28.29
C LYS A 2 -45.88 22.03 -27.88
N ASN A 3 -46.27 21.26 -26.87
CA ASN A 3 -45.54 20.08 -26.39
C ASN A 3 -45.43 19.01 -27.49
N VAL A 4 -44.23 18.69 -27.93
CA VAL A 4 -43.95 17.54 -28.81
C VAL A 4 -43.73 16.32 -27.91
N SER A 5 -44.63 15.34 -28.01
CA SER A 5 -44.64 14.13 -27.19
C SER A 5 -43.45 13.22 -27.53
N ARG A 6 -42.84 12.61 -26.50
CA ARG A 6 -41.76 11.59 -26.61
C ARG A 6 -42.00 10.49 -27.63
N ARG A 7 -43.28 10.17 -27.96
CA ARG A 7 -43.64 9.16 -28.95
C ARG A 7 -43.35 9.59 -30.40
N ARG A 8 -43.39 10.91 -30.71
CA ARG A 8 -43.06 11.40 -32.06
C ARG A 8 -41.56 11.46 -32.31
N PHE A 9 -40.73 11.64 -31.28
CA PHE A 9 -39.29 11.61 -31.41
C PHE A 9 -38.76 10.20 -31.74
N LEU A 10 -39.32 9.17 -31.10
CA LEU A 10 -38.94 7.77 -31.36
C LEU A 10 -39.41 7.24 -32.73
N ALA A 11 -40.50 7.76 -33.28
CA ALA A 11 -41.02 7.35 -34.62
C ALA A 11 -40.17 7.92 -35.77
N HIS A 12 -39.49 9.03 -35.61
CA HIS A 12 -38.62 9.62 -36.65
C HIS A 12 -37.21 9.04 -36.65
N SER A 13 -36.77 8.42 -35.57
CA SER A 13 -35.46 7.72 -35.47
C SER A 13 -35.53 6.30 -36.09
N ALA A 14 -36.71 5.73 -36.28
CA ALA A 14 -36.89 4.39 -36.83
C ALA A 14 -36.98 4.37 -38.37
N MET A 15 -37.15 5.51 -39.05
CA MET A 15 -37.30 5.59 -40.49
C MET A 15 -36.04 5.99 -41.27
N ALA A 16 -34.94 6.31 -40.58
CA ALA A 16 -33.66 6.65 -41.22
C ALA A 16 -32.71 5.45 -41.38
N GLY A 17 -33.15 4.23 -41.02
CA GLY A 17 -32.33 3.02 -40.98
C GLY A 17 -32.53 2.03 -42.11
N LEU A 18 -33.30 2.35 -43.17
CA LEU A 18 -33.61 1.41 -44.24
C LEU A 18 -33.32 2.00 -45.62
N MET A 19 -32.10 2.36 -45.91
CA MET A 19 -31.55 2.34 -47.27
C MET A 19 -30.13 1.81 -47.24
N GLY A 20 -30.02 0.57 -47.76
CA GLY A 20 -28.83 -0.21 -47.67
C GLY A 20 -27.67 0.28 -48.53
N PHE A 21 -26.52 0.10 -47.99
CA PHE A 21 -25.32 -0.30 -48.75
C PHE A 21 -24.89 -1.65 -48.22
N VAL A 22 -25.10 -2.69 -48.99
CA VAL A 22 -24.45 -3.97 -48.79
C VAL A 22 -22.97 -3.76 -49.19
N SER A 23 -22.16 -3.33 -48.25
CA SER A 23 -20.71 -3.49 -48.34
C SER A 23 -20.38 -4.92 -47.91
N PRO A 24 -19.41 -5.60 -48.55
CA PRO A 24 -19.01 -6.93 -48.12
C PRO A 24 -18.54 -6.84 -46.65
N ILE A 25 -19.11 -7.71 -45.80
CA ILE A 25 -18.64 -7.93 -44.46
C ILE A 25 -17.24 -8.50 -44.60
N GLU A 26 -16.21 -7.61 -44.58
CA GLU A 26 -14.90 -8.04 -44.22
C GLU A 26 -15.04 -8.62 -42.81
N ALA A 27 -14.75 -9.91 -42.70
CA ALA A 27 -14.65 -10.58 -41.42
C ALA A 27 -13.53 -9.87 -40.64
N PHE A 28 -13.91 -8.88 -39.86
CA PHE A 28 -13.04 -8.38 -38.80
C PHE A 28 -12.74 -9.58 -37.91
N SER A 29 -11.59 -10.16 -38.05
CA SER A 29 -10.97 -11.00 -37.03
C SER A 29 -10.70 -10.07 -35.87
N GLY A 30 -11.76 -9.68 -35.17
CA GLY A 30 -11.68 -8.82 -34.00
C GLY A 30 -10.92 -9.59 -32.91
N LYS A 31 -9.70 -9.23 -32.63
CA LYS A 31 -9.11 -9.55 -31.32
C LYS A 31 -10.19 -9.25 -30.30
N LYS A 32 -10.60 -10.27 -29.50
CA LYS A 32 -11.54 -10.07 -28.39
C LYS A 32 -11.05 -8.87 -27.62
N LYS A 33 -11.82 -7.79 -27.55
CA LYS A 33 -11.50 -6.63 -26.71
C LYS A 33 -11.51 -7.14 -25.27
N THR A 34 -10.35 -7.36 -24.70
CA THR A 34 -10.19 -7.73 -23.29
C THR A 34 -10.58 -6.53 -22.44
N LEU A 35 -11.22 -6.78 -21.30
CA LEU A 35 -11.57 -5.72 -20.37
C LEU A 35 -10.28 -5.15 -19.75
N PRO A 36 -10.12 -3.82 -19.64
CA PRO A 36 -8.95 -3.23 -19.02
C PRO A 36 -8.89 -3.56 -17.52
N TRP A 37 -7.71 -3.82 -17.01
CA TRP A 37 -7.42 -3.81 -15.58
C TRP A 37 -6.79 -2.46 -15.21
N ARG A 38 -7.20 -1.93 -14.06
CA ARG A 38 -6.60 -0.73 -13.46
C ARG A 38 -6.33 -0.99 -11.98
N ASN A 39 -5.23 -0.42 -11.49
CA ASN A 39 -4.97 -0.43 -10.05
C ASN A 39 -5.88 0.56 -9.30
N TRP A 40 -5.80 0.55 -7.98
CA TRP A 40 -6.64 1.39 -7.10
C TRP A 40 -6.53 2.89 -7.40
N SER A 41 -5.34 3.44 -7.57
CA SER A 41 -5.16 4.88 -7.86
C SER A 41 -5.53 5.25 -9.30
N GLY A 42 -5.50 4.28 -10.23
CA GLY A 42 -5.78 4.49 -11.65
C GLY A 42 -4.56 4.89 -12.48
N ASN A 43 -3.37 4.96 -11.89
CA ASN A 43 -2.13 5.30 -12.62
C ASN A 43 -1.62 4.17 -13.51
N LEU A 44 -2.05 2.93 -13.27
CA LEU A 44 -1.67 1.75 -14.05
C LEU A 44 -2.86 1.17 -14.80
N LEU A 45 -2.61 0.75 -16.03
CA LEU A 45 -3.57 0.17 -16.95
C LEU A 45 -2.94 -0.98 -17.73
N SER A 46 -3.63 -2.12 -17.83
CA SER A 46 -3.25 -3.20 -18.75
C SER A 46 -4.49 -3.91 -19.34
N TYR A 47 -4.25 -4.77 -20.32
CA TYR A 47 -5.29 -5.50 -21.03
C TYR A 47 -4.99 -7.01 -21.02
N PRO A 48 -5.17 -7.70 -19.88
CA PRO A 48 -4.86 -9.12 -19.76
C PRO A 48 -5.62 -9.94 -20.80
N ALA A 49 -4.92 -10.92 -21.38
CA ALA A 49 -5.54 -11.86 -22.33
C ALA A 49 -6.62 -12.69 -21.67
N SER A 50 -6.41 -13.11 -20.43
CA SER A 50 -7.42 -13.79 -19.61
C SER A 50 -7.43 -13.27 -18.17
N ARG A 51 -8.53 -13.60 -17.45
CA ARG A 51 -8.69 -13.36 -16.03
C ARG A 51 -9.35 -14.56 -15.40
N ILE A 52 -8.74 -15.06 -14.34
CA ILE A 52 -9.32 -16.10 -13.53
C ILE A 52 -9.33 -15.70 -12.05
N SER A 53 -10.33 -16.21 -11.34
CA SER A 53 -10.42 -16.07 -9.89
C SER A 53 -10.68 -17.47 -9.33
N PRO A 54 -9.62 -18.27 -9.04
CA PRO A 54 -9.75 -19.63 -8.59
C PRO A 54 -10.44 -19.70 -7.22
N THR A 55 -11.31 -20.68 -7.05
CA THR A 55 -12.03 -20.92 -5.81
C THR A 55 -11.25 -21.76 -4.81
N ASP A 56 -10.29 -22.53 -5.31
CA ASP A 56 -9.43 -23.42 -4.54
C ASP A 56 -8.09 -23.64 -5.25
N GLU A 57 -7.18 -24.33 -4.57
CA GLU A 57 -5.85 -24.64 -5.11
C GLU A 57 -5.91 -25.60 -6.31
N SER A 58 -6.90 -26.48 -6.39
CA SER A 58 -7.00 -27.45 -7.48
C SER A 58 -7.31 -26.74 -8.80
N GLU A 59 -8.23 -25.77 -8.78
CA GLU A 59 -8.54 -24.91 -9.94
C GLU A 59 -7.34 -24.08 -10.35
N LEU A 60 -6.61 -23.53 -9.38
CA LEU A 60 -5.37 -22.77 -9.63
C LEU A 60 -4.32 -23.66 -10.30
N VAL A 61 -4.03 -24.83 -9.75
CA VAL A 61 -3.03 -25.78 -10.26
C VAL A 61 -3.39 -26.27 -11.66
N GLU A 62 -4.67 -26.57 -11.92
CA GLU A 62 -5.13 -26.97 -13.25
C GLU A 62 -4.87 -25.87 -14.26
N PHE A 63 -5.18 -24.62 -13.92
CA PHE A 63 -4.90 -23.47 -14.77
C PHE A 63 -3.41 -23.31 -15.04
N LEU A 64 -2.57 -23.36 -14.00
CA LEU A 64 -1.10 -23.19 -14.13
C LEU A 64 -0.49 -24.23 -15.09
N LYS A 65 -0.94 -25.49 -15.00
CA LYS A 65 -0.48 -26.57 -15.90
C LYS A 65 -0.90 -26.39 -17.36
N GLN A 66 -1.94 -25.62 -17.63
CA GLN A 66 -2.46 -25.36 -18.97
C GLN A 66 -1.95 -24.05 -19.56
N SER A 67 -1.55 -23.09 -18.70
CA SER A 67 -1.06 -21.79 -19.16
C SER A 67 0.35 -21.91 -19.73
N SER A 68 0.62 -21.23 -20.84
CA SER A 68 1.93 -21.12 -21.47
C SER A 68 2.44 -19.69 -21.58
N GLY A 69 1.66 -18.73 -21.09
CA GLY A 69 1.94 -17.31 -21.17
C GLY A 69 2.49 -16.73 -19.85
N SER A 70 2.80 -15.45 -19.87
CA SER A 70 3.15 -14.75 -18.64
C SER A 70 1.94 -14.65 -17.70
N ILE A 71 2.15 -14.91 -16.42
CA ILE A 71 1.12 -14.86 -15.39
C ILE A 71 1.47 -13.76 -14.39
N ARG A 72 0.46 -12.96 -14.01
CA ARG A 72 0.55 -12.04 -12.89
C ARG A 72 -0.59 -12.28 -11.92
N THR A 73 -0.29 -12.15 -10.64
CA THR A 73 -1.28 -12.29 -9.57
C THR A 73 -1.62 -10.91 -9.01
N VAL A 74 -2.89 -10.71 -8.71
CA VAL A 74 -3.37 -9.47 -8.09
C VAL A 74 -4.24 -9.79 -6.87
N GLY A 75 -3.99 -9.05 -5.78
CA GLY A 75 -4.91 -8.91 -4.66
C GLY A 75 -5.88 -7.76 -4.87
N SER A 76 -5.84 -6.75 -3.99
CA SER A 76 -6.71 -5.56 -4.09
C SER A 76 -6.22 -4.49 -5.09
N GLY A 77 -5.06 -4.66 -5.71
CA GLY A 77 -4.52 -3.73 -6.70
C GLY A 77 -4.10 -2.37 -6.12
N HIS A 78 -3.61 -2.33 -4.88
CA HIS A 78 -3.20 -1.09 -4.20
C HIS A 78 -1.79 -0.60 -4.56
N SER A 79 -0.92 -1.44 -5.13
CA SER A 79 0.41 -1.02 -5.57
C SER A 79 0.36 0.03 -6.67
N PHE A 80 1.21 1.05 -6.56
CA PHE A 80 1.40 2.10 -7.56
C PHE A 80 2.50 1.76 -8.56
N SER A 81 3.39 0.82 -8.21
CA SER A 81 4.43 0.27 -9.09
C SER A 81 3.88 -0.78 -10.05
N PRO A 82 4.48 -0.98 -11.24
CA PRO A 82 3.94 -1.84 -12.29
C PRO A 82 4.22 -3.34 -12.07
N LEU A 83 3.96 -3.85 -10.87
CA LEU A 83 4.14 -5.28 -10.53
C LEU A 83 3.06 -6.18 -11.16
N VAL A 84 1.84 -5.67 -11.31
CA VAL A 84 0.67 -6.44 -11.78
C VAL A 84 0.38 -6.30 -13.27
N PRO A 85 0.54 -5.13 -13.93
CA PRO A 85 0.18 -4.98 -15.33
C PRO A 85 0.75 -6.09 -16.21
N THR A 86 -0.12 -6.73 -17.00
CA THR A 86 0.23 -7.82 -17.92
C THR A 86 -0.67 -7.78 -19.14
N ASP A 87 -0.19 -8.29 -20.26
CA ASP A 87 -0.96 -8.67 -21.46
C ASP A 87 -1.24 -10.20 -21.52
N GLY A 88 -0.62 -10.96 -20.59
CA GLY A 88 -0.82 -12.38 -20.38
C GLY A 88 -2.04 -12.69 -19.49
N ASP A 89 -1.90 -13.66 -18.61
CA ASP A 89 -2.96 -14.12 -17.72
C ASP A 89 -2.91 -13.36 -16.37
N LEU A 90 -4.06 -12.88 -15.92
CA LEU A 90 -4.24 -12.23 -14.64
C LEU A 90 -5.00 -13.13 -13.67
N ILE A 91 -4.35 -13.55 -12.59
CA ILE A 91 -4.96 -14.34 -11.52
C ILE A 91 -5.40 -13.41 -10.38
N ILE A 92 -6.68 -13.45 -10.04
CA ILE A 92 -7.27 -12.67 -8.95
C ILE A 92 -7.50 -13.61 -7.78
N ILE A 93 -6.82 -13.39 -6.65
CA ILE A 93 -6.82 -14.31 -5.50
C ILE A 93 -7.92 -14.03 -4.47
N ASP A 94 -8.87 -13.19 -4.77
CA ASP A 94 -9.91 -12.72 -3.84
C ASP A 94 -10.81 -13.83 -3.29
N ARG A 95 -10.96 -14.97 -4.00
CA ARG A 95 -11.75 -16.12 -3.57
C ARG A 95 -10.98 -17.09 -2.66
N LEU A 96 -9.64 -17.03 -2.66
CA LEU A 96 -8.79 -17.71 -1.69
C LEU A 96 -8.68 -16.86 -0.42
N SER A 97 -9.76 -16.72 0.33
CA SER A 97 -9.87 -15.76 1.44
C SER A 97 -10.58 -16.36 2.65
N GLY A 98 -10.42 -15.71 3.80
CA GLY A 98 -11.00 -16.09 5.08
C GLY A 98 -9.98 -16.69 6.05
N LEU A 99 -10.41 -16.92 7.27
CA LEU A 99 -9.66 -17.60 8.32
C LEU A 99 -9.78 -19.11 8.11
N TYR A 100 -8.67 -19.80 7.82
CA TYR A 100 -8.65 -21.24 7.58
C TYR A 100 -8.47 -22.04 8.86
N SER A 101 -7.57 -21.60 9.74
CA SER A 101 -7.32 -22.23 11.03
C SER A 101 -6.62 -21.26 11.98
N TYR A 102 -6.58 -21.58 13.26
CA TYR A 102 -5.85 -20.83 14.27
C TYR A 102 -5.36 -21.74 15.39
N ASP A 103 -4.34 -21.28 16.10
CA ASP A 103 -3.82 -21.89 17.33
C ASP A 103 -3.91 -20.86 18.46
N GLU A 104 -4.70 -21.19 19.48
CA GLU A 104 -4.90 -20.31 20.65
C GLU A 104 -3.64 -20.21 21.51
N SER A 105 -2.89 -21.29 21.63
CA SER A 105 -1.71 -21.36 22.50
C SER A 105 -0.50 -20.68 21.87
N ALA A 106 -0.32 -20.84 20.56
CA ALA A 106 0.76 -20.22 19.81
C ALA A 106 0.43 -18.79 19.34
N LEU A 107 -0.84 -18.37 19.51
CA LEU A 107 -1.36 -17.10 19.00
C LEU A 107 -1.03 -16.91 17.51
N THR A 108 -1.37 -17.91 16.69
CA THR A 108 -1.20 -17.86 15.24
C THR A 108 -2.51 -18.09 14.52
N ALA A 109 -2.63 -17.56 13.30
CA ALA A 109 -3.78 -17.79 12.43
C ALA A 109 -3.32 -17.98 10.98
N THR A 110 -3.94 -18.94 10.28
CA THR A 110 -3.70 -19.22 8.87
C THR A 110 -4.83 -18.64 8.05
N TRP A 111 -4.46 -17.84 7.08
CA TRP A 111 -5.35 -17.06 6.25
C TRP A 111 -5.26 -17.45 4.78
N GLY A 112 -6.38 -17.46 4.08
CA GLY A 112 -6.36 -17.41 2.63
C GLY A 112 -5.67 -16.14 2.13
N ALA A 113 -4.80 -16.25 1.14
CA ALA A 113 -3.93 -15.19 0.63
C ALA A 113 -4.67 -13.92 0.18
N GLY A 114 -5.91 -14.09 -0.31
CA GLY A 114 -6.81 -13.02 -0.75
C GLY A 114 -7.59 -12.31 0.34
N THR A 115 -7.43 -12.69 1.62
CA THR A 115 -8.07 -12.03 2.76
C THR A 115 -7.58 -10.59 2.86
N ARG A 116 -8.49 -9.64 2.99
CA ARG A 116 -8.12 -8.24 3.23
C ARG A 116 -7.70 -8.02 4.67
N LEU A 117 -6.72 -7.17 4.89
CA LEU A 117 -6.25 -6.84 6.24
C LEU A 117 -7.38 -6.31 7.13
N GLY A 118 -8.28 -5.47 6.59
CA GLY A 118 -9.43 -4.96 7.34
C GLY A 118 -10.43 -6.01 7.79
N ASP A 119 -10.47 -7.18 7.14
CA ASP A 119 -11.35 -8.28 7.53
C ASP A 119 -10.75 -9.12 8.66
N THR A 120 -9.44 -9.00 8.93
CA THR A 120 -8.74 -9.82 9.93
C THR A 120 -9.09 -9.41 11.36
N GLY A 121 -9.23 -8.11 11.63
CA GLY A 121 -9.43 -7.60 12.99
C GLY A 121 -10.65 -8.19 13.70
N PRO A 122 -11.88 -8.06 13.16
CA PRO A 122 -13.08 -8.63 13.77
C PRO A 122 -13.04 -10.16 13.91
N LEU A 123 -12.44 -10.87 12.93
CA LEU A 123 -12.31 -12.32 12.97
C LEU A 123 -11.35 -12.77 14.08
N LEU A 124 -10.19 -12.12 14.20
CA LEU A 124 -9.22 -12.40 15.26
C LEU A 124 -9.80 -12.09 16.65
N ASP A 125 -10.51 -10.97 16.80
CA ASP A 125 -11.14 -10.60 18.06
C ASP A 125 -12.13 -11.68 18.54
N SER A 126 -12.88 -12.28 17.61
CA SER A 126 -13.84 -13.36 17.91
C SER A 126 -13.18 -14.66 18.40
N ILE A 127 -11.88 -14.84 18.18
CA ILE A 127 -11.08 -16.02 18.61
C ILE A 127 -10.03 -15.66 19.67
N GLY A 128 -10.13 -14.47 20.30
CA GLY A 128 -9.22 -14.03 21.35
C GLY A 128 -7.81 -13.69 20.86
N GLN A 129 -7.67 -13.26 19.61
CA GLN A 129 -6.40 -12.84 19.00
C GLN A 129 -6.49 -11.43 18.41
N ALA A 130 -5.36 -10.82 18.12
CA ALA A 130 -5.23 -9.54 17.41
C ALA A 130 -3.93 -9.49 16.60
N MET A 131 -3.92 -8.76 15.50
CA MET A 131 -2.68 -8.45 14.76
C MET A 131 -1.73 -7.66 15.66
N ILE A 132 -0.43 -7.94 15.55
CA ILE A 132 0.61 -7.22 16.32
C ILE A 132 0.75 -5.79 15.84
N ASN A 133 0.71 -5.57 14.54
CA ASN A 133 0.75 -4.27 13.88
C ASN A 133 -0.08 -4.31 12.59
N LEU A 134 -0.51 -3.16 12.10
CA LEU A 134 -1.22 -3.00 10.83
C LEU A 134 -0.71 -1.74 10.11
N PRO A 135 -0.79 -1.70 8.77
CA PRO A 135 -0.55 -0.47 8.01
C PRO A 135 -1.74 0.49 8.15
N ASP A 136 -1.51 1.77 7.84
CA ASP A 136 -2.58 2.79 7.84
C ASP A 136 -3.75 2.42 6.90
N ILE A 137 -3.49 1.76 5.77
CA ILE A 137 -4.52 1.31 4.83
C ILE A 137 -4.70 -0.20 4.91
N ASP A 138 -5.88 -0.66 5.31
CA ASP A 138 -6.26 -2.07 5.51
C ASP A 138 -6.94 -2.75 4.31
N ARG A 139 -7.00 -2.08 3.16
CA ARG A 139 -7.68 -2.58 1.96
C ARG A 139 -6.87 -3.59 1.15
N GLN A 140 -5.60 -3.71 1.43
CA GLN A 140 -4.69 -4.68 0.81
C GLN A 140 -5.06 -6.11 1.22
N THR A 141 -4.79 -7.07 0.34
CA THR A 141 -4.83 -8.50 0.72
C THR A 141 -3.57 -8.87 1.50
N ILE A 142 -3.64 -9.88 2.37
CA ILE A 142 -2.50 -10.36 3.17
C ILE A 142 -1.31 -10.66 2.25
N ALA A 143 -1.47 -11.50 1.23
CA ALA A 143 -0.37 -11.83 0.33
C ALA A 143 0.14 -10.62 -0.48
N GLY A 144 -0.76 -9.71 -0.90
CA GLY A 144 -0.35 -8.50 -1.61
C GLY A 144 0.45 -7.54 -0.74
N ALA A 145 0.07 -7.38 0.52
CA ALA A 145 0.76 -6.52 1.48
C ALA A 145 2.14 -7.08 1.85
N THR A 146 2.22 -8.38 2.18
CA THR A 146 3.49 -9.02 2.52
C THR A 146 4.44 -9.06 1.32
N ALA A 147 3.96 -9.39 0.12
CA ALA A 147 4.78 -9.47 -1.09
C ALA A 147 5.51 -8.16 -1.45
N THR A 148 5.05 -7.01 -0.95
CA THR A 148 5.67 -5.69 -1.17
C THR A 148 6.24 -5.07 0.09
N SER A 149 6.41 -5.85 1.16
CA SER A 149 6.95 -5.40 2.45
C SER A 149 6.16 -4.26 3.08
N THR A 150 4.82 -4.26 2.94
CA THR A 150 3.95 -3.27 3.60
C THR A 150 4.20 -3.27 5.11
N HIS A 151 4.29 -2.09 5.69
CA HIS A 151 4.55 -1.90 7.12
C HIS A 151 3.59 -0.87 7.72
N GLY A 152 3.48 -0.88 9.01
CA GLY A 152 2.89 0.19 9.81
C GLY A 152 3.99 1.08 10.40
N THR A 153 3.70 1.70 11.51
CA THR A 153 4.61 2.56 12.27
C THR A 153 5.15 1.84 13.49
N GLY A 154 6.37 2.15 13.88
CA GLY A 154 6.94 1.84 15.19
C GLY A 154 8.29 1.13 15.16
N LEU A 155 9.24 1.69 15.90
CA LEU A 155 10.62 1.21 16.03
C LEU A 155 10.71 -0.24 16.59
N LYS A 156 9.63 -0.76 17.17
CA LYS A 156 9.56 -2.13 17.72
C LYS A 156 9.00 -3.15 16.72
N PHE A 157 8.55 -2.71 15.54
CA PHE A 157 7.81 -3.55 14.61
C PHE A 157 8.44 -3.55 13.22
N PRO A 158 8.74 -4.74 12.66
CA PRO A 158 9.14 -4.89 11.27
C PRO A 158 7.93 -4.69 10.34
N SER A 159 8.16 -4.86 9.04
CA SER A 159 7.08 -5.01 8.06
C SER A 159 6.13 -6.17 8.41
N LEU A 160 4.95 -6.23 7.82
CA LEU A 160 4.00 -7.35 8.00
C LEU A 160 4.65 -8.70 7.66
N SER A 161 5.59 -8.70 6.73
CA SER A 161 6.34 -9.89 6.31
C SER A 161 7.16 -10.51 7.44
N GLY A 162 7.58 -9.71 8.44
CA GLY A 162 8.27 -10.19 9.63
C GLY A 162 7.39 -11.01 10.59
N PHE A 163 6.05 -10.91 10.47
CA PHE A 163 5.11 -11.70 11.28
C PHE A 163 4.68 -13.02 10.60
N VAL A 164 5.10 -13.27 9.36
CA VAL A 164 4.80 -14.51 8.65
C VAL A 164 5.56 -15.67 9.28
N LYS A 165 4.88 -16.79 9.52
CA LYS A 165 5.43 -18.03 10.07
C LYS A 165 5.50 -19.14 9.04
N GLU A 166 4.55 -19.17 8.10
CA GLU A 166 4.45 -20.19 7.06
C GLU A 166 3.79 -19.62 5.82
N ILE A 167 4.23 -20.03 4.67
CA ILE A 167 3.68 -19.69 3.37
C ILE A 167 3.34 -20.97 2.64
N ARG A 168 2.13 -21.03 2.09
CA ARG A 168 1.73 -22.05 1.13
C ARG A 168 1.53 -21.40 -0.23
N MET A 169 2.22 -21.92 -1.25
CA MET A 169 2.15 -21.36 -2.60
C MET A 169 2.14 -22.42 -3.69
N ALA A 170 1.57 -22.06 -4.85
CA ALA A 170 1.67 -22.81 -6.09
C ALA A 170 2.88 -22.29 -6.89
N THR A 171 3.75 -23.20 -7.32
CA THR A 171 4.87 -22.89 -8.23
C THR A 171 4.38 -22.68 -9.66
N ALA A 172 5.23 -22.17 -10.54
CA ALA A 172 4.90 -22.02 -11.97
C ALA A 172 4.55 -23.38 -12.65
N GLN A 173 5.06 -24.50 -12.11
CA GLN A 173 4.77 -25.83 -12.60
C GLN A 173 3.43 -26.41 -12.07
N GLY A 174 2.81 -25.71 -11.13
CA GLY A 174 1.58 -26.15 -10.48
C GLY A 174 1.80 -27.13 -9.33
N ASP A 175 3.00 -27.14 -8.73
CA ASP A 175 3.26 -27.88 -7.50
C ASP A 175 2.91 -26.99 -6.31
N ILE A 176 2.29 -27.58 -5.29
CA ILE A 176 1.99 -26.89 -4.03
C ILE A 176 3.13 -27.16 -3.05
N VAL A 177 3.67 -26.07 -2.48
CA VAL A 177 4.77 -26.13 -1.51
C VAL A 177 4.39 -25.39 -0.23
N ASP A 178 4.73 -25.99 0.91
CA ASP A 178 4.64 -25.38 2.23
C ASP A 178 6.04 -24.96 2.68
N ILE A 179 6.23 -23.70 3.01
CA ILE A 179 7.52 -23.08 3.26
C ILE A 179 7.50 -22.39 4.62
N ASN A 180 8.52 -22.70 5.44
CA ASN A 180 8.78 -22.02 6.72
C ASN A 180 10.28 -21.98 6.99
N ALA A 181 10.69 -21.32 8.08
CA ALA A 181 12.10 -21.17 8.43
C ALA A 181 12.82 -22.49 8.75
N GLU A 182 12.08 -23.55 9.12
CA GLU A 182 12.65 -24.85 9.54
C GLU A 182 12.92 -25.76 8.33
N ASN A 183 12.06 -25.73 7.30
CA ASN A 183 12.19 -26.63 6.15
C ASN A 183 13.00 -26.04 4.99
N ASP A 184 12.93 -24.73 4.77
CA ASP A 184 13.70 -24.01 3.75
C ASP A 184 13.80 -22.51 4.11
N SER A 185 14.83 -22.15 4.86
CA SER A 185 15.02 -20.80 5.39
C SER A 185 15.29 -19.76 4.28
N ASP A 186 16.00 -20.14 3.23
CA ASP A 186 16.34 -19.23 2.12
C ASP A 186 15.11 -18.93 1.28
N LEU A 187 14.38 -19.95 0.84
CA LEU A 187 13.12 -19.77 0.12
C LEU A 187 12.09 -19.03 0.99
N PHE A 188 12.01 -19.32 2.28
CA PHE A 188 11.12 -18.63 3.20
C PHE A 188 11.45 -17.13 3.31
N ASN A 189 12.72 -16.77 3.50
CA ASN A 189 13.16 -15.39 3.61
C ASN A 189 12.96 -14.60 2.30
N ALA A 190 13.10 -15.27 1.15
CA ALA A 190 12.77 -14.69 -0.16
C ALA A 190 11.26 -14.55 -0.38
N ALA A 191 10.47 -15.59 -0.03
CA ALA A 191 9.04 -15.66 -0.32
C ALA A 191 8.21 -14.67 0.49
N ARG A 192 8.66 -14.27 1.70
CA ARG A 192 7.98 -13.27 2.54
C ARG A 192 7.86 -11.89 1.86
N VAL A 193 8.81 -11.53 0.98
CA VAL A 193 8.73 -10.33 0.12
C VAL A 193 9.05 -10.75 -1.32
N SER A 194 8.10 -11.46 -1.93
CA SER A 194 8.32 -12.16 -3.21
C SER A 194 8.00 -11.33 -4.45
N LEU A 195 7.36 -10.18 -4.33
CA LEU A 195 6.86 -9.36 -5.46
C LEU A 195 5.93 -10.16 -6.41
N GLY A 196 5.41 -11.31 -5.95
CA GLY A 196 4.67 -12.26 -6.78
C GLY A 196 5.53 -12.94 -7.86
N ALA A 197 6.86 -13.02 -7.68
CA ALA A 197 7.81 -13.52 -8.68
C ALA A 197 8.28 -14.96 -8.43
N LEU A 198 7.99 -15.55 -7.26
CA LEU A 198 8.43 -16.90 -6.88
C LEU A 198 7.32 -17.96 -7.04
N GLY A 199 6.09 -17.53 -7.19
CA GLY A 199 4.91 -18.39 -7.24
C GLY A 199 3.66 -17.63 -6.77
N ILE A 200 2.53 -18.32 -6.70
CA ILE A 200 1.24 -17.77 -6.29
C ILE A 200 0.93 -18.23 -4.88
N VAL A 201 0.99 -17.31 -3.93
CA VAL A 201 0.64 -17.60 -2.53
C VAL A 201 -0.85 -17.90 -2.43
N THR A 202 -1.19 -19.02 -1.80
CA THR A 202 -2.58 -19.46 -1.59
C THR A 202 -3.03 -19.28 -0.14
N SER A 203 -2.11 -19.43 0.82
CA SER A 203 -2.37 -19.14 2.22
C SER A 203 -1.09 -18.73 2.97
N MET A 204 -1.27 -18.04 4.11
CA MET A 204 -0.20 -17.63 5.01
C MET A 204 -0.60 -17.82 6.46
N LYS A 205 0.34 -18.26 7.28
CA LYS A 205 0.22 -18.29 8.74
C LYS A 205 0.93 -17.08 9.33
N LEU A 206 0.22 -16.29 10.12
CA LEU A 206 0.73 -15.09 10.76
C LEU A 206 0.83 -15.26 12.28
N GLN A 207 1.86 -14.65 12.88
CA GLN A 207 1.96 -14.47 14.32
C GLN A 207 1.03 -13.34 14.75
N ASN A 208 0.25 -13.61 15.77
CA ASN A 208 -0.66 -12.68 16.42
C ASN A 208 -0.28 -12.48 17.89
N ARG A 209 -1.11 -11.76 18.61
CA ARG A 209 -1.06 -11.57 20.06
C ARG A 209 -2.49 -11.62 20.64
N THR A 210 -2.60 -11.53 21.95
CA THR A 210 -3.88 -11.31 22.64
C THR A 210 -4.50 -9.97 22.28
N PRO A 211 -5.84 -9.84 22.28
CA PRO A 211 -6.52 -8.57 22.02
C PRO A 211 -6.06 -7.46 22.96
N TYR A 212 -6.02 -6.24 22.45
CA TYR A 212 -5.59 -5.05 23.19
C TYR A 212 -6.27 -3.80 22.66
N ARG A 213 -6.34 -2.78 23.50
CA ARG A 213 -6.81 -1.44 23.12
C ARG A 213 -5.64 -0.50 22.94
N LEU A 214 -5.85 0.49 22.09
CA LEU A 214 -4.89 1.54 21.83
C LEU A 214 -5.54 2.91 22.08
N LYS A 215 -4.72 3.81 22.62
CA LYS A 215 -5.00 5.24 22.72
C LYS A 215 -4.12 5.97 21.73
N ALA A 216 -4.73 6.63 20.78
CA ALA A 216 -4.09 7.53 19.85
C ALA A 216 -4.21 8.97 20.35
N VAL A 217 -3.11 9.70 20.36
CA VAL A 217 -3.05 11.13 20.67
C VAL A 217 -2.47 11.84 19.46
N ASN A 218 -3.26 12.76 18.89
CA ASN A 218 -2.82 13.60 17.78
C ASN A 218 -2.45 14.98 18.32
N GLY A 219 -1.37 15.54 17.78
CA GLY A 219 -0.91 16.90 18.07
C GLY A 219 -0.48 17.64 16.80
N CYS A 220 -0.05 18.88 16.97
CA CYS A 220 0.55 19.67 15.89
C CYS A 220 1.65 20.54 16.48
N GLU A 221 2.88 20.38 16.01
CA GLU A 221 4.06 21.03 16.55
C GLU A 221 4.99 21.51 15.42
N PRO A 222 5.89 22.48 15.70
CA PRO A 222 6.95 22.84 14.75
C PRO A 222 7.81 21.64 14.37
N ILE A 223 8.07 21.42 13.08
CA ILE A 223 8.82 20.25 12.55
C ILE A 223 10.17 20.06 13.26
N GLU A 224 10.92 21.16 13.45
CA GLU A 224 12.25 21.06 14.09
C GLU A 224 12.15 20.61 15.55
N GLN A 225 11.13 21.04 16.30
CA GLN A 225 10.89 20.57 17.66
C GLN A 225 10.56 19.08 17.67
N VAL A 226 9.69 18.63 16.75
CA VAL A 226 9.37 17.19 16.62
C VAL A 226 10.63 16.39 16.30
N LEU A 227 11.47 16.85 15.36
CA LEU A 227 12.70 16.16 14.98
C LEU A 227 13.75 16.11 16.10
N GLU A 228 13.82 17.13 16.98
CA GLU A 228 14.72 17.15 18.12
C GLU A 228 14.43 16.05 19.14
N HIS A 229 13.18 15.64 19.31
CA HIS A 229 12.77 14.59 20.26
C HIS A 229 12.16 13.35 19.60
N PHE A 230 12.25 13.23 18.28
CA PHE A 230 11.60 12.13 17.53
C PHE A 230 12.10 10.75 17.99
N ASP A 231 13.42 10.60 18.20
CA ASP A 231 14.03 9.34 18.64
C ASP A 231 13.54 8.94 20.03
N GLU A 232 13.47 9.89 20.98
CA GLU A 232 12.96 9.66 22.32
C GLU A 232 11.47 9.27 22.27
N SER A 233 10.68 9.97 21.48
CA SER A 233 9.26 9.68 21.29
C SER A 233 9.03 8.32 20.65
N ALA A 234 9.80 7.97 19.60
CA ALA A 234 9.70 6.67 18.94
C ALA A 234 10.13 5.49 19.85
N GLN A 235 11.01 5.72 20.82
CA GLN A 235 11.41 4.73 21.81
C GLN A 235 10.39 4.58 22.94
N SER A 236 9.81 5.69 23.41
CA SER A 236 8.87 5.72 24.54
C SER A 236 7.49 5.23 24.14
N HIS A 237 6.99 5.65 22.99
CA HIS A 237 5.68 5.23 22.50
C HIS A 237 5.71 3.87 21.79
N ARG A 238 4.55 3.21 21.73
CA ARG A 238 4.39 1.99 20.94
C ARG A 238 4.49 2.30 19.45
N HIS A 239 3.82 3.36 19.00
CA HIS A 239 3.91 3.90 17.64
C HIS A 239 4.04 5.41 17.75
N TYR A 240 4.95 5.98 17.00
CA TYR A 240 5.11 7.42 16.88
C TYR A 240 5.44 7.78 15.43
N GLU A 241 4.69 8.71 14.87
CA GLU A 241 4.87 9.20 13.52
C GLU A 241 4.50 10.67 13.42
N MET A 242 4.98 11.33 12.38
CA MET A 242 4.57 12.68 12.06
C MET A 242 4.21 12.84 10.59
N PHE A 243 3.36 13.83 10.34
CA PHE A 243 2.92 14.23 9.02
C PHE A 243 3.31 15.70 8.76
N PRO A 244 4.53 15.97 8.25
CA PRO A 244 4.94 17.32 7.90
C PRO A 244 3.97 17.94 6.92
N LEU A 245 3.45 19.13 7.25
CA LEU A 245 2.56 19.89 6.37
C LEU A 245 3.38 20.55 5.28
N THR A 246 2.99 20.35 4.02
CA THR A 246 3.66 21.00 2.90
C THR A 246 3.48 22.52 2.95
N HIS A 247 4.53 23.27 2.60
CA HIS A 247 4.58 24.74 2.74
C HIS A 247 4.30 25.22 4.17
N SER A 248 4.84 24.56 5.18
CA SER A 248 4.66 24.90 6.59
C SER A 248 5.91 24.55 7.40
N ASP A 249 6.07 25.19 8.55
CA ASP A 249 7.06 24.81 9.56
C ASP A 249 6.47 23.79 10.58
N TYR A 250 5.24 23.31 10.39
CA TYR A 250 4.53 22.45 11.32
C TYR A 250 4.33 21.04 10.77
N ALA A 251 4.25 20.07 11.68
CA ALA A 251 3.85 18.71 11.43
C ALA A 251 2.71 18.30 12.37
N LEU A 252 1.78 17.52 11.86
CA LEU A 252 0.87 16.76 12.73
C LEU A 252 1.67 15.61 13.34
N THR A 253 1.43 15.31 14.62
CA THR A 253 2.05 14.19 15.34
C THR A 253 1.00 13.17 15.73
N LEU A 254 1.37 11.90 15.77
CA LEU A 254 0.53 10.80 16.23
C LEU A 254 1.35 9.89 17.12
N ALA A 255 0.98 9.87 18.42
CA ALA A 255 1.49 8.94 19.40
C ALA A 255 0.41 7.90 19.73
N ILE A 256 0.76 6.61 19.73
CA ILE A 256 -0.19 5.54 20.03
C ILE A 256 0.43 4.60 21.06
N ASP A 257 -0.32 4.32 22.13
CA ASP A 257 0.08 3.42 23.21
C ASP A 257 -1.04 2.47 23.63
N GLU A 258 -0.66 1.35 24.25
CA GLU A 258 -1.62 0.42 24.84
C GLU A 258 -2.28 1.05 26.07
N THR A 259 -3.57 0.78 26.24
CA THR A 259 -4.35 1.31 27.35
C THR A 259 -5.46 0.37 27.83
N ASP A 260 -5.78 0.46 29.12
CA ASP A 260 -6.97 -0.17 29.71
C ASP A 260 -8.15 0.80 29.86
N GLU A 261 -8.00 2.06 29.45
CA GLU A 261 -9.06 3.04 29.47
C GLU A 261 -10.28 2.59 28.66
N PRO A 262 -11.49 3.03 29.00
CA PRO A 262 -12.71 2.73 28.25
C PRO A 262 -12.62 3.23 26.80
N ILE A 263 -13.24 2.50 25.87
CA ILE A 263 -13.37 2.92 24.49
C ILE A 263 -14.02 4.30 24.41
N ASN A 264 -13.37 5.20 23.72
CA ASN A 264 -13.82 6.55 23.42
C ASN A 264 -13.30 6.95 22.04
N ASN A 265 -13.98 6.50 21.01
CA ASN A 265 -13.63 6.78 19.60
C ASN A 265 -14.91 7.18 18.85
N PRO A 266 -15.46 8.38 19.13
CA PRO A 266 -16.60 8.87 18.38
C PRO A 266 -16.19 9.06 16.91
N PRO A 267 -17.06 8.72 15.94
CA PRO A 267 -16.79 9.03 14.55
C PRO A 267 -16.58 10.55 14.41
N PRO A 268 -15.62 10.98 13.55
CA PRO A 268 -15.44 12.40 13.29
C PRO A 268 -16.77 13.03 12.88
N SER A 269 -17.08 14.19 13.42
CA SER A 269 -18.28 14.90 13.03
C SER A 269 -18.23 15.27 11.54
N ALA A 270 -19.40 15.38 10.91
CA ALA A 270 -19.45 15.81 9.51
C ALA A 270 -18.82 17.20 9.31
N GLU A 271 -18.85 18.04 10.34
CA GLU A 271 -18.24 19.38 10.36
C GLU A 271 -16.71 19.30 10.38
N GLU A 272 -16.12 18.43 11.22
CA GLU A 272 -14.66 18.21 11.29
C GLU A 272 -14.12 17.64 9.97
N ALA A 273 -14.79 16.61 9.42
CA ALA A 273 -14.41 16.03 8.14
C ALA A 273 -14.50 17.07 6.99
N ALA A 274 -15.53 17.90 6.98
CA ALA A 274 -15.72 18.97 6.01
C ALA A 274 -14.67 20.09 6.20
N LEU A 275 -14.33 20.43 7.44
CA LEU A 275 -13.32 21.46 7.74
C LEU A 275 -11.96 21.10 7.15
N PHE A 276 -11.49 19.88 7.37
CA PHE A 276 -10.22 19.42 6.80
C PHE A 276 -10.22 19.41 5.26
N ALA A 277 -11.27 18.86 4.65
CA ALA A 277 -11.41 18.82 3.20
C ALA A 277 -11.48 20.25 2.59
N ASN A 278 -12.20 21.16 3.26
CA ASN A 278 -12.31 22.55 2.84
C ASN A 278 -10.99 23.31 2.99
N ALA A 279 -10.24 23.05 4.07
CA ALA A 279 -8.91 23.64 4.27
C ALA A 279 -7.95 23.20 3.17
N MET A 280 -7.86 21.90 2.88
CA MET A 280 -7.04 21.36 1.79
C MET A 280 -7.43 21.97 0.42
N SER A 281 -8.73 22.06 0.15
CA SER A 281 -9.25 22.69 -1.08
C SER A 281 -8.95 24.19 -1.14
N ALA A 282 -9.03 24.90 -0.02
CA ALA A 282 -8.68 26.33 0.04
C ALA A 282 -7.18 26.53 -0.24
N TRP A 283 -6.31 25.73 0.36
CA TRP A 283 -4.87 25.80 0.16
C TRP A 283 -4.47 25.48 -1.28
N SER A 284 -5.13 24.51 -1.94
CA SER A 284 -4.86 24.19 -3.33
C SER A 284 -5.13 25.37 -4.31
N ASN A 285 -5.99 26.31 -3.91
CA ASN A 285 -6.31 27.52 -4.70
C ASN A 285 -5.36 28.69 -4.41
N VAL A 286 -4.42 28.55 -3.47
CA VAL A 286 -3.42 29.57 -3.15
C VAL A 286 -2.11 29.21 -3.85
N SER A 287 -1.43 30.22 -4.43
CA SER A 287 -0.10 30.03 -5.02
C SER A 287 0.87 29.44 -3.98
N PRO A 288 1.70 28.44 -4.34
CA PRO A 288 2.60 27.76 -3.41
C PRO A 288 3.45 28.70 -2.54
N GLY A 289 4.04 29.74 -3.12
CA GLY A 289 4.85 30.74 -2.41
C GLY A 289 4.10 31.57 -1.38
N LEU A 290 2.75 31.57 -1.40
CA LEU A 290 1.90 32.27 -0.42
C LEU A 290 1.26 31.36 0.61
N ARG A 291 1.42 30.05 0.50
CA ARG A 291 0.75 29.07 1.39
C ARG A 291 1.28 29.11 2.81
N LYS A 292 2.60 29.25 2.97
CA LYS A 292 3.27 29.09 4.27
C LYS A 292 2.61 29.86 5.41
N PRO A 293 2.43 31.21 5.34
CA PRO A 293 1.84 31.94 6.46
C PRO A 293 0.39 31.54 6.75
N LEU A 294 -0.35 31.06 5.75
CA LEU A 294 -1.74 30.60 5.92
C LEU A 294 -1.78 29.24 6.61
N VAL A 295 -0.94 28.29 6.15
CA VAL A 295 -0.87 26.93 6.73
C VAL A 295 -0.32 27.00 8.14
N ASP A 296 0.75 27.75 8.39
CA ASP A 296 1.33 27.95 9.74
C ASP A 296 0.32 28.58 10.69
N GLY A 297 -0.46 29.58 10.22
CA GLY A 297 -1.48 30.22 11.05
C GLY A 297 -2.61 29.27 11.47
N VAL A 298 -3.00 28.33 10.61
CA VAL A 298 -3.98 27.29 10.94
C VAL A 298 -3.34 26.21 11.82
N ALA A 299 -2.15 25.74 11.48
CA ALA A 299 -1.43 24.70 12.20
C ALA A 299 -1.21 25.07 13.67
N ALA A 300 -0.82 26.32 13.94
CA ALA A 300 -0.62 26.83 15.30
C ALA A 300 -1.90 26.84 16.18
N MET A 301 -3.08 26.67 15.57
CA MET A 301 -4.37 26.60 16.30
C MET A 301 -4.88 25.17 16.48
N ILE A 302 -4.21 24.16 15.89
CA ILE A 302 -4.61 22.77 16.04
C ILE A 302 -4.25 22.32 17.46
N GLY A 303 -5.27 21.97 18.24
CA GLY A 303 -5.12 21.40 19.57
C GLY A 303 -4.92 19.89 19.54
N GLU A 304 -4.60 19.32 20.71
CA GLU A 304 -4.58 17.87 20.88
C GLU A 304 -5.98 17.25 20.74
N SER A 305 -6.01 16.06 20.16
CA SER A 305 -7.18 15.19 20.16
C SER A 305 -6.77 13.76 20.48
N GLN A 306 -7.72 12.98 21.05
CA GLN A 306 -7.44 11.59 21.40
C GLN A 306 -8.60 10.68 21.03
N ALA A 307 -8.25 9.42 20.72
CA ALA A 307 -9.19 8.34 20.45
C ALA A 307 -8.72 7.06 21.12
N ILE A 308 -9.65 6.26 21.66
CA ILE A 308 -9.38 4.96 22.29
C ILE A 308 -10.33 3.93 21.70
N ASP A 309 -9.76 2.88 21.09
CA ASP A 309 -10.57 1.77 20.57
C ASP A 309 -9.76 0.46 20.57
N VAL A 310 -10.36 -0.62 20.11
CA VAL A 310 -9.66 -1.87 19.83
C VAL A 310 -8.56 -1.63 18.77
N SER A 311 -7.45 -2.36 18.89
CA SER A 311 -6.21 -2.08 18.14
C SER A 311 -6.41 -1.91 16.63
N TYR A 312 -7.18 -2.79 15.98
CA TYR A 312 -7.36 -2.75 14.52
C TYR A 312 -8.15 -1.53 14.03
N LYS A 313 -8.89 -0.82 14.90
CA LYS A 313 -9.58 0.41 14.54
C LYS A 313 -8.75 1.68 14.76
N ILE A 314 -7.69 1.58 15.55
CA ILE A 314 -6.74 2.68 15.76
C ILE A 314 -5.58 2.61 14.75
N LEU A 315 -5.09 1.40 14.45
CA LEU A 315 -3.94 1.21 13.57
C LEU A 315 -4.22 1.45 12.09
N SER A 316 -5.48 1.35 11.67
CA SER A 316 -5.83 1.49 10.26
C SER A 316 -6.97 2.45 10.03
N ASN A 317 -6.87 3.23 8.97
CA ASN A 317 -7.82 4.26 8.60
C ASN A 317 -8.48 3.97 7.24
N ILE A 318 -9.71 4.43 7.08
CA ILE A 318 -10.42 4.39 5.79
C ILE A 318 -10.02 5.64 4.99
N ARG A 319 -9.31 5.43 3.88
CA ARG A 319 -8.96 6.50 2.95
C ARG A 319 -9.95 6.52 1.78
N ASN A 320 -10.79 7.55 1.72
CA ASN A 320 -11.79 7.72 0.67
C ASN A 320 -11.22 8.39 -0.59
N ASN A 321 -10.19 9.20 -0.44
CA ASN A 321 -9.53 9.90 -1.54
C ASN A 321 -8.41 9.03 -2.12
N ARG A 322 -8.35 8.95 -3.44
CA ARG A 322 -7.28 8.26 -4.15
C ARG A 322 -6.09 9.19 -4.34
N PHE A 323 -4.90 8.62 -4.26
CA PHE A 323 -3.64 9.33 -4.46
C PHE A 323 -2.61 8.44 -5.16
N ASN A 324 -1.52 9.03 -5.58
CA ASN A 324 -0.27 8.36 -5.96
C ASN A 324 0.78 8.67 -4.90
N GLU A 325 1.68 7.72 -4.65
CA GLU A 325 2.62 7.82 -3.55
C GLU A 325 4.00 7.28 -3.96
N MET A 326 5.02 7.99 -3.52
CA MET A 326 6.42 7.55 -3.51
C MET A 326 6.86 7.46 -2.05
N GLU A 327 7.47 6.34 -1.68
CA GLU A 327 7.99 6.11 -0.34
C GLU A 327 9.35 5.44 -0.44
N TYR A 328 10.27 5.90 0.40
CA TYR A 328 11.60 5.33 0.55
C TYR A 328 11.93 5.13 2.03
N SER A 329 12.61 4.03 2.31
CA SER A 329 13.20 3.75 3.61
C SER A 329 14.69 4.08 3.55
N VAL A 330 15.13 5.07 4.33
CA VAL A 330 16.53 5.46 4.46
C VAL A 330 17.11 4.92 5.79
N PRO A 331 18.43 4.73 5.92
CA PRO A 331 19.04 4.43 7.20
C PRO A 331 18.55 5.40 8.30
N LEU A 332 18.37 4.91 9.53
CA LEU A 332 17.70 5.65 10.60
C LEU A 332 18.30 7.05 10.80
N ASP A 333 19.65 7.12 10.89
CA ASP A 333 20.38 8.37 11.11
C ASP A 333 20.27 9.35 9.93
N ALA A 334 19.95 8.85 8.74
CA ALA A 334 19.73 9.66 7.54
C ALA A 334 18.31 10.22 7.45
N GLY A 335 17.36 9.75 8.27
CA GLY A 335 15.95 10.09 8.19
C GLY A 335 15.67 11.58 8.31
N ALA A 336 16.07 12.20 9.42
CA ALA A 336 15.83 13.63 9.67
C ALA A 336 16.55 14.54 8.66
N PRO A 337 17.84 14.32 8.30
CA PRO A 337 18.48 15.07 7.22
C PRO A 337 17.77 14.97 5.87
N CYS A 338 17.34 13.76 5.48
CA CYS A 338 16.62 13.52 4.24
C CYS A 338 15.28 14.27 4.23
N LEU A 339 14.49 14.17 5.30
CA LEU A 339 13.22 14.86 5.42
C LEU A 339 13.39 16.39 5.33
N ARG A 340 14.38 16.97 6.03
CA ARG A 340 14.66 18.42 5.96
C ARG A 340 14.96 18.85 4.52
N GLU A 341 15.74 18.08 3.77
CA GLU A 341 16.07 18.40 2.38
C GLU A 341 14.81 18.32 1.48
N ILE A 342 13.92 17.34 1.71
CA ILE A 342 12.64 17.23 0.99
C ILE A 342 11.76 18.44 1.28
N VAL A 343 11.51 18.75 2.56
CA VAL A 343 10.69 19.90 2.97
C VAL A 343 11.22 21.20 2.38
N LYS A 344 12.55 21.43 2.50
CA LYS A 344 13.21 22.58 1.93
C LYS A 344 13.03 22.65 0.41
N THR A 345 13.15 21.52 -0.29
CA THR A 345 13.00 21.46 -1.76
C THR A 345 11.59 21.81 -2.18
N ILE A 346 10.57 21.34 -1.46
CA ILE A 346 9.16 21.67 -1.72
C ILE A 346 8.94 23.19 -1.61
N ILE A 347 9.49 23.82 -0.59
CA ILE A 347 9.35 25.26 -0.35
C ILE A 347 10.14 26.07 -1.38
N ASP A 348 11.44 25.77 -1.55
CA ASP A 348 12.35 26.53 -2.43
C ASP A 348 11.96 26.46 -3.91
N LYS A 349 11.39 25.32 -4.33
CA LYS A 349 10.94 25.11 -5.72
C LYS A 349 9.47 25.46 -5.92
N GLU A 350 8.81 25.95 -4.87
CA GLU A 350 7.37 26.27 -4.89
C GLU A 350 6.54 25.12 -5.50
N ILE A 351 6.83 23.85 -5.11
CA ILE A 351 6.16 22.69 -5.66
C ILE A 351 4.69 22.75 -5.27
N ASP A 352 3.80 22.74 -6.26
CA ASP A 352 2.36 22.82 -6.03
C ASP A 352 1.80 21.50 -5.49
N VAL A 353 1.96 21.27 -4.19
CA VAL A 353 1.44 20.13 -3.44
C VAL A 353 0.83 20.61 -2.11
N VAL A 354 -0.28 20.02 -1.73
CA VAL A 354 -0.96 20.29 -0.44
C VAL A 354 -1.05 19.04 0.45
N PHE A 355 -0.74 17.89 -0.10
CA PHE A 355 -0.79 16.63 0.65
C PHE A 355 0.37 16.60 1.66
N PRO A 356 0.12 16.28 2.95
CA PRO A 356 1.20 16.13 3.93
C PRO A 356 2.19 15.04 3.53
N LEU A 357 3.42 15.18 3.99
CA LEU A 357 4.41 14.09 3.98
C LEU A 357 4.08 13.12 5.12
N GLU A 358 4.73 11.96 5.14
CA GLU A 358 4.68 11.04 6.26
C GLU A 358 6.12 10.65 6.64
N TYR A 359 6.41 10.60 7.94
CA TYR A 359 7.71 10.23 8.49
C TYR A 359 7.53 9.33 9.69
N ARG A 360 8.13 8.13 9.63
CA ARG A 360 7.98 7.10 10.66
C ARG A 360 9.17 6.16 10.69
N TYR A 361 9.36 5.48 11.82
CA TYR A 361 10.39 4.46 11.96
C TYR A 361 9.83 3.06 11.76
N VAL A 362 10.65 2.19 11.15
CA VAL A 362 10.36 0.79 10.90
C VAL A 362 11.55 -0.04 11.36
N ARG A 363 11.29 -1.07 12.16
CA ARG A 363 12.32 -1.99 12.61
C ARG A 363 12.85 -2.82 11.45
N ARG A 364 14.15 -3.10 11.49
CA ARG A 364 14.82 -4.05 10.60
C ARG A 364 14.20 -5.44 10.64
N ASP A 365 14.33 -6.17 9.56
CA ASP A 365 13.95 -7.57 9.45
C ASP A 365 14.97 -8.38 8.62
N ASP A 366 14.74 -9.71 8.54
CA ASP A 366 15.61 -10.68 7.90
C ASP A 366 15.12 -11.13 6.52
N THR A 367 14.10 -10.47 5.97
CA THR A 367 13.61 -10.81 4.63
C THR A 367 14.52 -10.23 3.54
N TRP A 368 14.73 -10.98 2.46
CA TRP A 368 15.74 -10.61 1.47
C TRP A 368 15.49 -9.27 0.78
N LEU A 369 14.23 -8.95 0.48
CA LEU A 369 13.83 -7.75 -0.27
C LEU A 369 13.01 -6.75 0.54
N SER A 370 12.97 -6.86 1.86
CA SER A 370 12.38 -5.80 2.69
C SER A 370 13.16 -4.50 2.57
N MET A 371 12.48 -3.35 2.55
CA MET A 371 13.14 -2.06 2.60
C MET A 371 13.96 -1.87 3.88
N SER A 372 13.58 -2.58 4.95
CA SER A 372 14.28 -2.57 6.24
C SER A 372 15.13 -3.83 6.47
N SER A 373 15.48 -4.54 5.38
CA SER A 373 16.36 -5.72 5.43
C SER A 373 17.77 -5.34 5.87
N GLY A 374 18.34 -6.11 6.81
CA GLY A 374 19.73 -5.95 7.26
C GLY A 374 19.86 -5.69 8.75
N ASP A 375 20.95 -4.98 9.14
CA ASP A 375 21.37 -4.89 10.53
C ASP A 375 20.94 -3.58 11.23
N GLU A 376 20.32 -2.65 10.53
CA GLU A 376 19.90 -1.35 11.06
C GLU A 376 18.41 -1.06 10.80
N ASP A 377 17.83 -0.28 11.71
CA ASP A 377 16.45 0.21 11.57
C ASP A 377 16.38 1.34 10.54
N HIS A 378 15.21 1.63 10.01
CA HIS A 378 15.03 2.58 8.93
C HIS A 378 13.98 3.65 9.26
N ALA A 379 14.17 4.82 8.66
CA ALA A 379 13.14 5.86 8.59
C ALA A 379 12.44 5.79 7.23
N ALA A 380 11.13 5.57 7.24
CA ALA A 380 10.29 5.61 6.04
C ALA A 380 9.75 7.02 5.84
N ILE A 381 9.88 7.55 4.63
CA ILE A 381 9.43 8.89 4.24
C ILE A 381 8.56 8.77 3.00
N SER A 382 7.30 9.24 3.10
CA SER A 382 6.35 9.21 1.99
C SER A 382 6.01 10.60 1.48
N VAL A 383 5.88 10.73 0.17
CA VAL A 383 5.38 11.92 -0.53
C VAL A 383 4.18 11.53 -1.39
N HIS A 384 3.16 12.39 -1.43
CA HIS A 384 1.86 12.05 -1.99
C HIS A 384 1.40 13.07 -3.04
N ARG A 385 0.63 12.60 -4.02
CA ARG A 385 -0.04 13.42 -5.02
C ARG A 385 -1.46 12.92 -5.24
N THR A 386 -2.44 13.81 -5.31
CA THR A 386 -3.84 13.42 -5.57
C THR A 386 -3.95 12.62 -6.88
N ALA A 387 -4.74 11.55 -6.89
CA ALA A 387 -4.93 10.76 -8.10
C ALA A 387 -5.59 11.58 -9.21
N GLY A 388 -5.07 11.44 -10.43
CA GLY A 388 -5.49 12.21 -11.59
C GLY A 388 -4.66 13.49 -11.83
N GLU A 389 -3.89 13.94 -10.84
CA GLU A 389 -2.88 14.97 -11.03
C GLU A 389 -1.57 14.36 -11.52
N ASP A 390 -0.79 15.11 -12.30
CA ASP A 390 0.53 14.68 -12.73
C ASP A 390 1.49 14.68 -11.55
N PHE A 391 1.92 13.50 -11.14
CA PHE A 391 2.88 13.33 -10.04
C PHE A 391 4.33 13.46 -10.50
N LYS A 392 4.59 13.25 -11.80
CA LYS A 392 5.95 13.10 -12.31
C LYS A 392 6.84 14.33 -12.06
N PRO A 393 6.45 15.58 -12.31
CA PRO A 393 7.29 16.74 -12.06
C PRO A 393 7.70 16.89 -10.58
N TYR A 394 6.82 16.49 -9.66
CA TYR A 394 7.09 16.51 -8.22
C TYR A 394 8.04 15.38 -7.82
N PHE A 395 7.71 14.15 -8.21
CA PHE A 395 8.48 12.98 -7.81
C PHE A 395 9.88 12.97 -8.43
N ASP A 396 10.05 13.43 -9.67
CA ASP A 396 11.36 13.57 -10.32
C ASP A 396 12.31 14.55 -9.57
N LEU A 397 11.76 15.52 -8.81
CA LEU A 397 12.55 16.44 -7.99
C LEU A 397 12.92 15.84 -6.63
N ILE A 398 12.07 14.99 -6.07
CA ILE A 398 12.24 14.43 -4.72
C ILE A 398 13.03 13.12 -4.74
N GLU A 399 12.80 12.26 -5.71
CA GLU A 399 13.41 10.93 -5.74
C GLU A 399 14.96 10.95 -5.66
N PRO A 400 15.69 11.87 -6.35
CA PRO A 400 17.13 11.97 -6.22
C PRO A 400 17.63 12.30 -4.79
N ILE A 401 16.79 12.93 -3.95
CA ILE A 401 17.12 13.17 -2.55
C ILE A 401 17.19 11.84 -1.82
N PHE A 402 16.22 10.96 -2.02
CA PHE A 402 16.24 9.61 -1.42
C PHE A 402 17.49 8.82 -1.83
N TRP A 403 17.92 8.90 -3.10
CA TRP A 403 19.12 8.19 -3.57
C TRP A 403 20.39 8.70 -2.88
N LYS A 404 20.48 10.02 -2.64
CA LYS A 404 21.60 10.64 -1.91
C LYS A 404 21.74 10.07 -0.49
N TYR A 405 20.64 9.66 0.12
CA TYR A 405 20.59 9.09 1.47
C TYR A 405 20.44 7.55 1.46
N GLU A 406 20.88 6.88 0.37
CA GLU A 406 20.88 5.42 0.23
C GLU A 406 19.49 4.77 0.45
N GLY A 407 18.44 5.52 0.09
CA GLY A 407 17.06 5.09 0.27
C GLY A 407 16.69 3.88 -0.56
N ARG A 408 15.99 2.92 0.05
CA ARG A 408 15.38 1.76 -0.60
C ARG A 408 13.92 2.06 -0.90
N PRO A 409 13.46 1.93 -2.16
CA PRO A 409 12.07 2.23 -2.51
C PRO A 409 11.11 1.19 -1.92
N HIS A 410 9.95 1.62 -1.47
CA HIS A 410 8.87 0.71 -1.15
C HIS A 410 8.35 0.06 -2.44
N TRP A 411 8.38 -1.27 -2.51
CA TRP A 411 8.06 -2.04 -3.72
C TRP A 411 6.67 -1.77 -4.31
N GLY A 412 5.70 -1.45 -3.45
CA GLY A 412 4.33 -1.11 -3.85
C GLY A 412 4.14 0.36 -4.23
N LYS A 413 5.16 1.21 -4.13
CA LYS A 413 5.09 2.66 -4.35
C LYS A 413 5.81 3.05 -5.64
N ILE A 414 5.64 4.30 -6.08
CA ILE A 414 6.27 4.78 -7.31
C ILE A 414 7.76 5.01 -7.07
N HIS A 415 8.58 4.44 -7.93
CA HIS A 415 10.02 4.69 -8.00
C HIS A 415 10.51 4.50 -9.44
N SER A 416 11.66 5.06 -9.76
CA SER A 416 12.28 4.96 -11.09
C SER A 416 13.47 3.99 -11.16
N LEU A 417 13.89 3.42 -10.01
CA LEU A 417 15.06 2.55 -9.94
C LEU A 417 14.88 1.28 -10.75
N GLY A 418 15.90 0.94 -11.53
CA GLY A 418 15.97 -0.28 -12.30
C GLY A 418 16.82 -1.36 -11.62
N PHE A 419 17.07 -2.44 -12.36
CA PHE A 419 17.80 -3.62 -11.86
C PHE A 419 19.16 -3.26 -11.25
N LYS A 420 19.94 -2.39 -11.90
CA LYS A 420 21.30 -2.07 -11.48
C LYS A 420 21.33 -1.33 -10.13
N GLU A 421 20.42 -0.39 -9.96
CA GLU A 421 20.30 0.41 -8.75
C GLU A 421 19.78 -0.45 -7.59
N LEU A 422 18.77 -1.28 -7.85
CA LEU A 422 18.19 -2.20 -6.85
C LEU A 422 19.20 -3.27 -6.41
N ASP A 423 20.01 -3.80 -7.34
CA ASP A 423 21.08 -4.76 -7.04
C ASP A 423 22.14 -4.17 -6.08
N ALA A 424 22.40 -2.87 -6.20
CA ALA A 424 23.34 -2.18 -5.32
C ALA A 424 22.77 -1.91 -3.91
N LEU A 425 21.43 -1.77 -3.80
CA LEU A 425 20.75 -1.42 -2.55
C LEU A 425 20.39 -2.61 -1.67
N TYR A 426 20.11 -3.77 -2.28
CA TYR A 426 19.67 -4.96 -1.55
C TYR A 426 20.73 -6.04 -1.52
N PRO A 427 21.31 -6.39 -0.35
CA PRO A 427 22.43 -7.35 -0.27
C PRO A 427 22.12 -8.74 -0.82
N ARG A 428 20.84 -9.19 -0.76
CA ARG A 428 20.39 -10.50 -1.23
C ARG A 428 19.64 -10.45 -2.57
N PHE A 429 19.78 -9.35 -3.33
CA PHE A 429 19.06 -9.19 -4.61
C PHE A 429 19.43 -10.25 -5.65
N ARG A 430 20.74 -10.55 -5.78
CA ARG A 430 21.23 -11.58 -6.70
C ARG A 430 20.73 -12.97 -6.34
N ASP A 431 20.78 -13.31 -5.05
CA ASP A 431 20.28 -14.58 -4.54
C ASP A 431 18.79 -14.75 -4.84
N PHE A 432 18.01 -13.67 -4.70
CA PHE A 432 16.59 -13.66 -5.05
C PHE A 432 16.37 -13.91 -6.55
N VAL A 433 17.17 -13.28 -7.41
CA VAL A 433 17.08 -13.47 -8.87
C VAL A 433 17.41 -14.91 -9.26
N GLU A 434 18.50 -15.48 -8.71
CA GLU A 434 18.89 -16.87 -8.95
C GLU A 434 17.83 -17.87 -8.47
N LEU A 435 17.26 -17.63 -7.29
CA LEU A 435 16.16 -18.44 -6.75
C LEU A 435 14.92 -18.36 -7.66
N ARG A 436 14.53 -17.17 -8.10
CA ARG A 436 13.43 -16.97 -9.04
C ARG A 436 13.65 -17.74 -10.35
N GLU A 437 14.84 -17.66 -10.93
CA GLU A 437 15.19 -18.38 -12.16
C GLU A 437 15.17 -19.89 -11.99
N SER A 438 15.48 -20.39 -10.78
CA SER A 438 15.38 -21.83 -10.48
C SER A 438 13.93 -22.31 -10.38
N LEU A 439 13.02 -21.47 -9.88
CA LEU A 439 11.59 -21.79 -9.69
C LEU A 439 10.77 -21.58 -10.98
N ASP A 440 11.18 -20.65 -11.81
CA ASP A 440 10.52 -20.33 -13.09
C ASP A 440 11.56 -19.96 -14.16
N PRO A 441 12.15 -20.94 -14.83
CA PRO A 441 13.25 -20.76 -15.77
C PRO A 441 12.82 -20.23 -17.16
N LYS A 442 11.51 -19.91 -17.37
CA LYS A 442 10.99 -19.54 -18.70
C LYS A 442 10.82 -18.03 -18.86
#